data_215440328c9b8022e15e7bbb71a81563
#
_entry.id   215440328c9b8022e15e7bbb71a81563
#
_cell.length_a   1.000
_cell.length_b   1.000
_cell.length_c   1.000
_cell.angle_alpha   90.00
_cell.angle_beta   90.00
_cell.angle_gamma   90.00
#
_symmetry.space_group_name_H-M   'P 1'
#
loop_
_entity.id
_entity.type
_entity.pdbx_description
1 polymer ?
#
loop_
_entity_poly.entity_id
_entity_poly.type
_entity_poly.pdbx_seq_one_letter_code
_entity_poly.pdbx_strand_id
1 'polypeptide(L)'
;GFDTDKKWMEQYGCVQVIEEENGHEKLRPQWKQLMASLERGDELVVSKFSNALRGSRELATFIEFCRVKVVRIVSIHDKIDSRGDLFPETKASDVLEMFGSLPEECAMLRKASAHIIHLKQNINQPTKEKNISRVEREKTIVAMYNNGHSIDDIWKMSGFNSRSSVFRILNKYGVSLNRGKFSGPLGKRKPKEE
;
A
#
# COMPACT_ATOMS: atom_id res chain seq x y z
N GLY A 1 10.73 -6.30 20.22
CA GLY A 1 10.30 -6.40 18.86
C GLY A 1 10.06 -7.82 18.40
N PHE A 2 9.98 -8.01 17.11
CA PHE A 2 9.67 -9.30 16.48
C PHE A 2 10.58 -10.46 16.91
N ASP A 3 11.88 -10.24 17.05
CA ASP A 3 12.83 -11.28 17.48
C ASP A 3 12.54 -11.84 18.88
N THR A 4 12.04 -10.99 19.79
CA THR A 4 11.63 -11.40 21.12
C THR A 4 10.37 -12.26 21.08
N ASP A 5 9.40 -11.86 20.29
CA ASP A 5 8.14 -12.59 20.11
C ASP A 5 8.40 -13.93 19.42
N LYS A 6 9.28 -13.95 18.41
CA LYS A 6 9.69 -15.18 17.75
C LYS A 6 10.32 -16.18 18.73
N LYS A 7 11.26 -15.72 19.56
CA LYS A 7 11.88 -16.56 20.60
C LYS A 7 10.84 -17.11 21.58
N TRP A 8 9.89 -16.25 21.98
CA TRP A 8 8.80 -16.69 22.85
C TRP A 8 7.95 -17.77 22.19
N MET A 9 7.58 -17.59 20.92
CA MET A 9 6.79 -18.58 20.16
C MET A 9 7.55 -19.90 20.00
N GLU A 10 8.84 -19.85 19.71
CA GLU A 10 9.70 -21.04 19.60
C GLU A 10 9.80 -21.79 20.94
N GLN A 11 9.98 -21.06 22.05
CA GLN A 11 10.01 -21.64 23.39
C GLN A 11 8.67 -22.21 23.83
N TYR A 12 7.57 -21.59 23.42
CA TYR A 12 6.22 -22.10 23.64
C TYR A 12 5.95 -23.40 22.88
N GLY A 13 6.68 -23.67 21.82
CA GLY A 13 6.57 -24.89 21.02
C GLY A 13 5.76 -24.69 19.71
N CYS A 14 5.66 -23.48 19.21
CA CYS A 14 5.06 -23.25 17.89
C CYS A 14 5.84 -24.03 16.83
N VAL A 15 5.14 -24.85 16.06
CA VAL A 15 5.74 -25.69 15.00
C VAL A 15 6.11 -24.85 13.76
N GLN A 16 5.48 -23.69 13.60
CA GLN A 16 5.75 -22.77 12.53
C GLN A 16 5.58 -21.34 13.03
N VAL A 17 6.54 -20.47 12.74
CA VAL A 17 6.47 -19.04 13.02
C VAL A 17 6.50 -18.30 11.68
N ILE A 18 5.51 -17.47 11.44
CA ILE A 18 5.29 -16.76 10.18
C ILE A 18 5.36 -15.25 10.41
N GLU A 19 6.09 -14.57 9.55
CA GLU A 19 6.16 -13.12 9.53
C GLU A 19 5.51 -12.57 8.27
N GLU A 20 4.62 -11.59 8.44
CA GLU A 20 4.06 -10.84 7.31
C GLU A 20 4.92 -9.60 7.03
N GLU A 21 5.37 -9.44 5.80
CA GLU A 21 6.18 -8.29 5.41
C GLU A 21 5.37 -6.99 5.38
N ASN A 22 5.96 -5.89 5.84
CA ASN A 22 5.34 -4.56 5.85
C ASN A 22 4.85 -4.11 4.45
N GLY A 23 5.50 -4.57 3.39
CA GLY A 23 5.09 -4.29 2.01
C GLY A 23 3.76 -4.95 1.61
N HIS A 24 3.34 -5.98 2.31
CA HIS A 24 2.14 -6.77 2.03
C HIS A 24 0.94 -6.41 2.89
N GLU A 25 0.96 -5.26 3.56
CA GLU A 25 -0.06 -4.79 4.51
C GLU A 25 -1.51 -4.91 3.97
N LYS A 26 -1.74 -4.65 2.69
CA LYS A 26 -3.07 -4.74 2.07
C LYS A 26 -3.49 -6.15 1.70
N LEU A 27 -2.56 -6.95 1.21
CA LEU A 27 -2.86 -8.28 0.67
C LEU A 27 -2.77 -9.37 1.73
N ARG A 28 -1.82 -9.25 2.64
CA ARG A 28 -1.54 -10.18 3.74
C ARG A 28 -1.60 -11.66 3.33
N PRO A 29 -0.76 -12.07 2.36
CA PRO A 29 -0.82 -13.42 1.81
C PRO A 29 -0.48 -14.47 2.85
N GLN A 30 0.49 -14.20 3.74
CA GLN A 30 0.91 -15.12 4.79
C GLN A 30 -0.20 -15.34 5.82
N TRP A 31 -0.85 -14.26 6.27
CA TRP A 31 -1.99 -14.34 7.17
C TRP A 31 -3.15 -15.16 6.57
N LYS A 32 -3.49 -14.89 5.32
CA LYS A 32 -4.57 -15.62 4.62
C LYS A 32 -4.25 -17.10 4.47
N GLN A 33 -3.01 -17.42 4.13
CA GLN A 33 -2.55 -18.80 4.00
C GLN A 33 -2.59 -19.51 5.35
N LEU A 34 -2.13 -18.86 6.43
CA LEU A 34 -2.19 -19.39 7.79
C LEU A 34 -3.63 -19.69 8.20
N MET A 35 -4.55 -18.72 8.03
CA MET A 35 -5.95 -18.91 8.37
C MET A 35 -6.61 -20.05 7.57
N ALA A 36 -6.25 -20.20 6.31
CA ALA A 36 -6.74 -21.31 5.47
C ALA A 36 -6.18 -22.68 5.90
N SER A 37 -4.99 -22.72 6.47
CA SER A 37 -4.31 -23.95 6.89
C SER A 37 -4.70 -24.44 8.29
N LEU A 38 -5.35 -23.59 9.11
CA LEU A 38 -5.76 -23.96 10.47
C LEU A 38 -6.78 -25.10 10.47
N GLU A 39 -6.50 -26.10 11.26
CA GLU A 39 -7.36 -27.26 11.46
C GLU A 39 -8.02 -27.26 12.85
N ARG A 40 -8.99 -28.15 13.03
CA ARG A 40 -9.69 -28.29 14.30
C ARG A 40 -8.70 -28.70 15.40
N GLY A 41 -8.71 -27.92 16.48
CA GLY A 41 -7.86 -28.18 17.66
C GLY A 41 -6.47 -27.57 17.59
N ASP A 42 -6.13 -26.84 16.51
CA ASP A 42 -4.89 -26.09 16.42
C ASP A 42 -4.81 -24.96 17.45
N GLU A 43 -3.60 -24.52 17.72
CA GLU A 43 -3.32 -23.35 18.56
C GLU A 43 -2.68 -22.27 17.70
N LEU A 44 -3.27 -21.09 17.75
CA LEU A 44 -2.79 -19.90 17.03
C LEU A 44 -2.24 -18.89 18.03
N VAL A 45 -0.96 -18.58 17.90
CA VAL A 45 -0.28 -17.55 18.69
C VAL A 45 -0.08 -16.31 17.82
N VAL A 46 -0.49 -15.17 18.31
CA VAL A 46 -0.24 -13.86 17.68
C VAL A 46 0.57 -12.99 18.64
N SER A 47 1.38 -12.11 18.08
CA SER A 47 2.14 -11.14 18.85
C SER A 47 1.20 -10.17 19.60
N LYS A 48 0.29 -9.55 18.82
CA LYS A 48 -0.77 -8.68 19.31
C LYS A 48 -1.95 -8.70 18.32
N PHE A 49 -3.19 -8.58 18.81
CA PHE A 49 -4.36 -8.58 17.92
C PHE A 49 -4.35 -7.43 16.92
N SER A 50 -3.89 -6.24 17.32
CA SER A 50 -3.78 -5.10 16.42
C SER A 50 -2.79 -5.30 15.27
N ASN A 51 -1.79 -6.18 15.43
CA ASN A 51 -0.87 -6.58 14.38
C ASN A 51 -1.50 -7.60 13.42
N ALA A 52 -2.31 -8.52 13.94
CA ALA A 52 -2.92 -9.60 13.20
C ALA A 52 -4.22 -9.19 12.49
N LEU A 53 -5.01 -8.32 13.10
CA LEU A 53 -6.36 -7.95 12.66
C LEU A 53 -6.43 -6.49 12.22
N ARG A 54 -7.43 -6.15 11.42
CA ARG A 54 -7.59 -4.81 10.83
C ARG A 54 -8.84 -4.06 11.31
N GLY A 55 -9.33 -4.39 12.48
CA GLY A 55 -10.43 -3.72 13.15
C GLY A 55 -11.50 -4.67 13.67
N SER A 56 -12.57 -4.11 14.21
CA SER A 56 -13.60 -4.85 14.95
C SER A 56 -14.34 -5.88 14.10
N ARG A 57 -14.59 -5.60 12.84
CA ARG A 57 -15.25 -6.55 11.92
C ARG A 57 -14.41 -7.81 11.71
N GLU A 58 -13.12 -7.63 11.47
CA GLU A 58 -12.21 -8.76 11.27
C GLU A 58 -12.01 -9.53 12.57
N LEU A 59 -11.97 -8.84 13.72
CA LEU A 59 -11.93 -9.46 15.04
C LEU A 59 -13.14 -10.37 15.26
N ALA A 60 -14.35 -9.89 15.00
CA ALA A 60 -15.57 -10.68 15.17
C ALA A 60 -15.56 -11.94 14.29
N THR A 61 -15.22 -11.79 13.02
CA THR A 61 -15.08 -12.91 12.07
C THR A 61 -14.00 -13.91 12.51
N PHE A 62 -12.86 -13.41 12.99
CA PHE A 62 -11.75 -14.21 13.49
C PHE A 62 -12.14 -15.04 14.71
N ILE A 63 -12.79 -14.41 15.69
CA ILE A 63 -13.25 -15.10 16.90
C ILE A 63 -14.26 -16.18 16.54
N GLU A 64 -15.23 -15.89 15.66
CA GLU A 64 -16.22 -16.87 15.21
C GLU A 64 -15.55 -18.04 14.48
N PHE A 65 -14.61 -17.77 13.58
CA PHE A 65 -13.85 -18.80 12.88
C PHE A 65 -13.11 -19.72 13.85
N CYS A 66 -12.39 -19.14 14.82
CA CYS A 66 -11.66 -19.92 15.82
C CYS A 66 -12.60 -20.73 16.73
N ARG A 67 -13.76 -20.17 17.08
CA ARG A 67 -14.79 -20.89 17.85
C ARG A 67 -15.31 -22.11 17.10
N VAL A 68 -15.68 -21.95 15.83
CA VAL A 68 -16.21 -23.04 15.01
C VAL A 68 -15.16 -24.14 14.78
N LYS A 69 -13.92 -23.76 14.52
CA LYS A 69 -12.81 -24.68 14.31
C LYS A 69 -12.19 -25.21 15.62
N VAL A 70 -12.64 -24.71 16.77
CA VAL A 70 -12.05 -25.07 18.08
C VAL A 70 -10.55 -24.77 18.13
N VAL A 71 -10.14 -23.63 17.59
CA VAL A 71 -8.76 -23.16 17.63
C VAL A 71 -8.53 -22.36 18.91
N ARG A 72 -7.48 -22.73 19.67
CA ARG A 72 -7.01 -21.93 20.80
C ARG A 72 -6.34 -20.67 20.31
N ILE A 73 -6.68 -19.53 20.89
CA ILE A 73 -6.09 -18.23 20.56
C ILE A 73 -5.22 -17.78 21.73
N VAL A 74 -3.97 -17.41 21.42
CA VAL A 74 -3.03 -16.80 22.37
C VAL A 74 -2.52 -15.49 21.79
N SER A 75 -2.63 -14.39 22.54
CA SER A 75 -2.03 -13.09 22.21
C SER A 75 -1.01 -12.72 23.29
N ILE A 76 0.25 -12.57 22.87
CA ILE A 76 1.37 -12.39 23.80
C ILE A 76 1.28 -11.04 24.53
N HIS A 77 1.19 -9.95 23.77
CA HIS A 77 1.22 -8.60 24.35
C HIS A 77 -0.14 -8.14 24.91
N ASP A 78 -1.24 -8.70 24.42
CA ASP A 78 -2.56 -8.46 25.00
C ASP A 78 -2.81 -9.34 26.24
N LYS A 79 -1.91 -10.30 26.52
CA LYS A 79 -2.02 -11.27 27.61
C LYS A 79 -3.35 -12.01 27.61
N ILE A 80 -3.74 -12.47 26.45
CA ILE A 80 -5.00 -13.20 26.25
C ILE A 80 -4.68 -14.63 25.84
N ASP A 81 -5.33 -15.56 26.53
CA ASP A 81 -5.37 -16.98 26.20
C ASP A 81 -6.82 -17.44 26.27
N SER A 82 -7.37 -17.96 25.20
CA SER A 82 -8.76 -18.39 25.15
C SER A 82 -9.07 -19.59 26.07
N ARG A 83 -8.04 -20.30 26.58
CA ARG A 83 -8.17 -21.32 27.63
C ARG A 83 -7.97 -20.75 29.03
N GLY A 84 -7.37 -19.58 29.18
CA GLY A 84 -7.09 -18.97 30.47
C GLY A 84 -5.89 -19.55 31.23
N ASP A 85 -5.09 -20.40 30.61
CA ASP A 85 -4.00 -21.11 31.31
C ASP A 85 -2.73 -20.25 31.41
N LEU A 86 -2.37 -19.51 30.35
CA LEU A 86 -1.11 -18.78 30.27
C LEU A 86 -1.14 -17.44 31.02
N PHE A 87 -2.28 -16.80 31.07
CA PHE A 87 -2.45 -15.46 31.65
C PHE A 87 -3.64 -15.44 32.63
N PRO A 88 -3.55 -16.12 33.75
CA PRO A 88 -4.67 -16.26 34.70
C PRO A 88 -5.04 -14.95 35.39
N GLU A 89 -4.13 -13.97 35.40
CA GLU A 89 -4.37 -12.63 35.94
C GLU A 89 -5.22 -11.72 35.04
N THR A 90 -5.39 -12.06 33.77
CA THR A 90 -6.14 -11.25 32.80
C THR A 90 -7.64 -11.30 33.11
N LYS A 91 -8.22 -10.13 33.34
CA LYS A 91 -9.65 -9.99 33.67
C LYS A 91 -10.49 -9.76 32.43
N ALA A 92 -11.77 -10.02 32.53
CA ALA A 92 -12.72 -9.71 31.46
C ALA A 92 -12.73 -8.22 31.09
N SER A 93 -12.51 -7.33 32.07
CA SER A 93 -12.36 -5.88 31.82
C SER A 93 -11.21 -5.56 30.88
N ASP A 94 -10.07 -6.23 31.04
CA ASP A 94 -8.86 -6.02 30.22
C ASP A 94 -9.11 -6.45 28.78
N VAL A 95 -9.82 -7.56 28.60
CA VAL A 95 -10.21 -8.09 27.28
C VAL A 95 -11.20 -7.14 26.60
N LEU A 96 -12.18 -6.59 27.33
CA LEU A 96 -13.15 -5.64 26.79
C LEU A 96 -12.49 -4.31 26.41
N GLU A 97 -11.55 -3.83 27.22
CA GLU A 97 -10.75 -2.63 26.92
C GLU A 97 -9.92 -2.83 25.64
N MET A 98 -9.23 -3.96 25.53
CA MET A 98 -8.47 -4.31 24.33
C MET A 98 -9.36 -4.35 23.09
N PHE A 99 -10.51 -4.98 23.15
CA PHE A 99 -11.46 -5.01 22.04
C PHE A 99 -11.99 -3.63 21.67
N GLY A 100 -12.26 -2.78 22.66
CA GLY A 100 -12.71 -1.41 22.47
C GLY A 100 -11.65 -0.51 21.84
N SER A 101 -10.38 -0.69 22.19
CA SER A 101 -9.25 0.11 21.67
C SER A 101 -8.71 -0.39 20.31
N LEU A 102 -9.02 -1.60 19.92
CA LEU A 102 -8.49 -2.24 18.72
C LEU A 102 -8.66 -1.40 17.42
N PRO A 103 -9.80 -0.76 17.13
CA PRO A 103 -9.95 0.07 15.93
C PRO A 103 -8.99 1.25 15.88
N GLU A 104 -8.75 1.88 17.03
CA GLU A 104 -7.82 3.01 17.14
C GLU A 104 -6.37 2.57 16.96
N GLU A 105 -5.96 1.49 17.61
CA GLU A 105 -4.63 0.90 17.44
C GLU A 105 -4.37 0.50 15.99
N CYS A 106 -5.33 -0.16 15.34
CA CYS A 106 -5.23 -0.52 13.93
C CYS A 106 -5.11 0.72 13.02
N ALA A 107 -5.79 1.82 13.36
CA ALA A 107 -5.68 3.07 12.61
C ALA A 107 -4.30 3.71 12.76
N MET A 108 -3.72 3.70 13.98
CA MET A 108 -2.37 4.20 14.22
C MET A 108 -1.31 3.37 13.48
N LEU A 109 -1.41 2.06 13.51
CA LEU A 109 -0.48 1.17 12.80
C LEU A 109 -0.54 1.39 11.28
N ARG A 110 -1.72 1.56 10.71
CA ARG A 110 -1.87 1.88 9.28
C ARG A 110 -1.22 3.21 8.90
N LYS A 111 -1.36 4.23 9.74
CA LYS A 111 -0.70 5.52 9.51
C LYS A 111 0.83 5.38 9.57
N ALA A 112 1.35 4.66 10.56
CA ALA A 112 2.78 4.41 10.69
C ALA A 112 3.35 3.61 9.51
N SER A 113 2.67 2.53 9.08
CA SER A 113 3.06 1.73 7.92
C SER A 113 3.04 2.54 6.63
N ALA A 114 2.02 3.36 6.41
CA ALA A 114 1.93 4.25 5.24
C ALA A 114 3.08 5.26 5.22
N HIS A 115 3.44 5.81 6.37
CA HIS A 115 4.58 6.74 6.47
C HIS A 115 5.92 6.06 6.13
N ILE A 116 6.15 4.85 6.64
CA ILE A 116 7.36 4.07 6.33
C ILE A 116 7.44 3.74 4.84
N ILE A 117 6.34 3.32 4.23
CA ILE A 117 6.28 3.02 2.79
C ILE A 117 6.59 4.28 1.98
N HIS A 118 6.02 5.43 2.35
CA HIS A 118 6.29 6.70 1.70
C HIS A 118 7.76 7.12 1.82
N LEU A 119 8.37 6.96 3.00
CA LEU A 119 9.80 7.23 3.21
C LEU A 119 10.68 6.30 2.36
N LYS A 120 10.39 4.99 2.32
CA LYS A 120 11.13 4.03 1.48
C LYS A 120 11.00 4.37 -0.01
N GLN A 121 9.82 4.77 -0.47
CA GLN A 121 9.61 5.22 -1.85
C GLN A 121 10.40 6.48 -2.18
N ASN A 122 10.49 7.42 -1.24
CA ASN A 122 11.27 8.66 -1.42
C ASN A 122 12.79 8.41 -1.41
N ILE A 123 13.28 7.48 -0.59
CA ILE A 123 14.70 7.09 -0.55
C ILE A 123 15.10 6.36 -1.85
N ASN A 124 14.23 5.53 -2.37
CA ASN A 124 14.46 4.76 -3.60
C ASN A 124 14.16 5.54 -4.88
N GLN A 125 13.66 6.77 -4.79
CA GLN A 125 13.51 7.63 -5.96
C GLN A 125 14.76 8.52 -6.09
N PRO A 126 15.54 8.40 -7.14
CA PRO A 126 16.55 9.38 -7.51
C PRO A 126 15.82 10.67 -7.94
N THR A 127 15.43 11.47 -6.95
CA THR A 127 14.55 12.64 -7.12
C THR A 127 15.20 13.72 -7.98
N LYS A 128 16.53 13.80 -8.00
CA LYS A 128 17.26 14.78 -8.83
C LYS A 128 17.40 14.32 -10.28
N GLU A 129 17.73 13.06 -10.52
CA GLU A 129 17.92 12.56 -11.89
C GLU A 129 16.61 12.47 -12.68
N LYS A 130 15.50 12.04 -12.05
CA LYS A 130 14.20 12.01 -12.74
C LYS A 130 13.67 13.40 -13.12
N ASN A 131 13.93 14.42 -12.29
CA ASN A 131 13.51 15.79 -12.60
C ASN A 131 14.39 16.43 -13.67
N ILE A 132 15.69 16.21 -13.64
CA ILE A 132 16.63 16.68 -14.70
C ILE A 132 16.29 15.97 -16.01
N SER A 133 16.17 14.66 -16.02
CA SER A 133 15.74 13.88 -17.17
C SER A 133 14.38 14.30 -17.73
N ARG A 134 13.41 14.65 -16.87
CA ARG A 134 12.09 15.13 -17.29
C ARG A 134 12.17 16.50 -17.96
N VAL A 135 12.90 17.43 -17.38
CA VAL A 135 13.09 18.80 -17.94
C VAL A 135 13.85 18.74 -19.24
N GLU A 136 14.89 17.94 -19.33
CA GLU A 136 15.65 17.71 -20.55
C GLU A 136 14.78 17.12 -21.66
N ARG A 137 13.97 16.12 -21.31
CA ARG A 137 13.01 15.50 -22.24
C ARG A 137 11.98 16.51 -22.75
N GLU A 138 11.44 17.36 -21.87
CA GLU A 138 10.51 18.41 -22.26
C GLU A 138 11.19 19.42 -23.20
N LYS A 139 12.44 19.84 -22.92
CA LYS A 139 13.23 20.72 -23.80
C LYS A 139 13.52 20.09 -25.16
N THR A 140 13.84 18.81 -25.19
CA THR A 140 14.05 18.07 -26.44
C THR A 140 12.79 18.05 -27.30
N ILE A 141 11.62 17.85 -26.71
CA ILE A 141 10.32 17.90 -27.41
C ILE A 141 10.09 19.28 -28.05
N VAL A 142 10.35 20.34 -27.29
CA VAL A 142 10.24 21.72 -27.79
C VAL A 142 11.21 21.97 -28.95
N ALA A 143 12.46 21.54 -28.82
CA ALA A 143 13.49 21.65 -29.87
C ALA A 143 13.08 20.88 -31.13
N MET A 144 12.59 19.69 -31.03
CA MET A 144 12.10 18.89 -32.17
C MET A 144 10.95 19.60 -32.90
N TYR A 145 10.00 20.15 -32.17
CA TYR A 145 8.88 20.88 -32.79
C TYR A 145 9.37 22.15 -33.52
N ASN A 146 10.27 22.92 -32.89
CA ASN A 146 10.86 24.12 -33.49
C ASN A 146 11.72 23.77 -34.72
N ASN A 147 12.29 22.58 -34.79
CA ASN A 147 13.03 22.08 -35.95
C ASN A 147 12.13 21.50 -37.06
N GLY A 148 10.81 21.61 -36.92
CA GLY A 148 9.85 21.24 -37.96
C GLY A 148 9.34 19.82 -37.92
N HIS A 149 9.64 19.04 -36.86
CA HIS A 149 9.07 17.71 -36.71
C HIS A 149 7.55 17.78 -36.45
N SER A 150 6.81 16.83 -37.02
CA SER A 150 5.37 16.72 -36.79
C SER A 150 5.06 16.28 -35.36
N ILE A 151 3.88 16.64 -34.85
CA ILE A 151 3.40 16.18 -33.53
C ILE A 151 3.36 14.67 -33.46
N ASP A 152 3.01 13.99 -34.55
CA ASP A 152 2.96 12.51 -34.62
C ASP A 152 4.34 11.88 -34.50
N ASP A 153 5.35 12.45 -35.16
CA ASP A 153 6.71 11.96 -35.06
C ASP A 153 7.27 12.18 -33.65
N ILE A 154 7.07 13.36 -33.10
CA ILE A 154 7.48 13.67 -31.72
C ILE A 154 6.80 12.72 -30.73
N TRP A 155 5.50 12.46 -30.89
CA TRP A 155 4.77 11.54 -30.03
C TRP A 155 5.35 10.11 -30.11
N LYS A 156 5.55 9.57 -31.31
CA LYS A 156 6.12 8.23 -31.51
C LYS A 156 7.51 8.10 -30.89
N MET A 157 8.36 9.13 -31.02
CA MET A 157 9.73 9.13 -30.48
C MET A 157 9.78 9.40 -28.97
N SER A 158 8.81 10.13 -28.43
CA SER A 158 8.80 10.51 -27.01
C SER A 158 8.39 9.40 -26.06
N GLY A 159 7.73 8.35 -26.55
CA GLY A 159 7.21 7.25 -25.74
C GLY A 159 6.06 7.64 -24.80
N PHE A 160 5.34 8.74 -25.11
CA PHE A 160 4.11 9.10 -24.38
C PHE A 160 2.92 8.25 -24.85
N ASN A 161 1.99 8.00 -23.92
CA ASN A 161 0.78 7.23 -24.21
C ASN A 161 -0.22 7.99 -25.10
N SER A 162 -0.08 9.32 -25.23
CA SER A 162 -0.99 10.13 -26.04
C SER A 162 -0.32 11.38 -26.61
N ARG A 163 -0.83 11.84 -27.75
CA ARG A 163 -0.45 13.11 -28.38
C ARG A 163 -0.75 14.32 -27.50
N SER A 164 -1.77 14.23 -26.65
CA SER A 164 -2.15 15.29 -25.71
C SER A 164 -1.01 15.66 -24.75
N SER A 165 -0.13 14.71 -24.43
CA SER A 165 1.05 14.96 -23.60
C SER A 165 2.06 15.87 -24.29
N VAL A 166 2.26 15.71 -25.61
CA VAL A 166 3.14 16.56 -26.41
C VAL A 166 2.56 17.98 -26.48
N PHE A 167 1.27 18.12 -26.78
CA PHE A 167 0.59 19.41 -26.79
C PHE A 167 0.68 20.16 -25.46
N ARG A 168 0.51 19.43 -24.34
CA ARG A 168 0.62 20.02 -23.00
C ARG A 168 2.01 20.58 -22.73
N ILE A 169 3.06 19.88 -23.17
CA ILE A 169 4.44 20.35 -23.02
C ILE A 169 4.69 21.57 -23.88
N LEU A 170 4.30 21.56 -25.15
CA LEU A 170 4.47 22.70 -26.04
C LEU A 170 3.74 23.96 -25.52
N ASN A 171 2.51 23.77 -25.02
CA ASN A 171 1.76 24.86 -24.38
C ASN A 171 2.43 25.38 -23.09
N LYS A 172 2.96 24.47 -22.27
CA LYS A 172 3.70 24.83 -21.04
C LYS A 172 4.90 25.73 -21.32
N TYR A 173 5.58 25.51 -22.45
CA TYR A 173 6.74 26.30 -22.88
C TYR A 173 6.37 27.47 -23.80
N GLY A 174 5.08 27.78 -23.97
CA GLY A 174 4.60 28.93 -24.75
C GLY A 174 4.86 28.82 -26.24
N VAL A 175 5.01 27.61 -26.78
CA VAL A 175 5.30 27.40 -28.21
C VAL A 175 4.04 27.63 -29.02
N SER A 176 4.10 28.51 -30.01
CA SER A 176 3.02 28.72 -30.98
C SER A 176 2.84 27.50 -31.87
N LEU A 177 1.68 26.85 -31.76
CA LEU A 177 1.37 25.68 -32.55
C LEU A 177 1.00 26.05 -33.98
N ASN A 178 1.72 25.49 -34.94
CA ASN A 178 1.41 25.68 -36.36
C ASN A 178 0.21 24.78 -36.71
N ARG A 179 -1.00 25.36 -36.62
CA ARG A 179 -2.26 24.62 -36.82
C ARG A 179 -2.66 24.76 -38.28
N GLY A 180 -2.72 23.61 -38.96
CA GLY A 180 -3.28 23.55 -40.30
C GLY A 180 -4.76 23.99 -40.38
N LYS A 181 -5.35 23.89 -41.55
CA LYS A 181 -6.72 24.32 -41.90
C LYS A 181 -7.82 23.72 -40.99
N PHE A 182 -7.53 22.63 -40.29
CA PHE A 182 -8.42 21.94 -39.36
C PHE A 182 -7.82 21.99 -37.96
N SER A 183 -8.38 22.82 -37.08
CA SER A 183 -8.05 22.79 -35.67
C SER A 183 -8.79 21.64 -35.03
N GLY A 184 -8.03 20.62 -34.54
CA GLY A 184 -8.56 19.53 -33.72
C GLY A 184 -9.15 20.06 -32.38
N PRO A 185 -9.72 19.19 -31.55
CA PRO A 185 -10.45 19.56 -30.34
C PRO A 185 -9.62 20.33 -29.29
N LEU A 186 -8.30 20.41 -29.45
CA LEU A 186 -7.39 21.14 -28.57
C LEU A 186 -6.93 22.49 -29.16
N GLY A 187 -7.53 22.93 -30.25
CA GLY A 187 -7.16 24.15 -30.97
C GLY A 187 -8.12 25.30 -30.73
N LYS A 188 -7.59 26.56 -30.58
CA LYS A 188 -8.41 27.74 -30.76
C LYS A 188 -8.95 27.70 -32.18
N ARG A 189 -10.27 27.84 -32.35
CA ARG A 189 -10.89 28.00 -33.67
C ARG A 189 -10.33 29.27 -34.32
N LYS A 190 -9.87 29.18 -35.57
CA LYS A 190 -9.59 30.37 -36.35
C LYS A 190 -10.88 31.15 -36.50
N PRO A 191 -10.86 32.51 -36.42
CA PRO A 191 -12.01 33.30 -36.80
C PRO A 191 -12.39 32.95 -38.24
N LYS A 192 -13.67 32.81 -38.51
CA LYS A 192 -14.18 32.68 -39.88
C LYS A 192 -13.78 33.94 -40.59
N GLU A 193 -12.99 33.85 -41.65
CA GLU A 193 -12.83 34.91 -42.62
C GLU A 193 -14.20 35.08 -43.31
N GLU A 194 -14.78 36.29 -43.17
CA GLU A 194 -15.97 36.70 -43.92
C GLU A 194 -15.64 36.86 -45.39
#